data_9bed60f72b316ce2efd484b3843066cb
#
_entry.id   9bed60f72b316ce2efd484b3843066cb
#
_cell.length_a   1.000
_cell.length_b   1.000
_cell.length_c   1.000
_cell.angle_alpha   90.00
_cell.angle_beta   90.00
_cell.angle_gamma   90.00
#
_symmetry.space_group_name_H-M   'P 1'
#
loop_
_entity.id
_entity.type
_entity.pdbx_description
1 polymer ?
#
loop_
_entity_poly.entity_id
_entity_poly.type
_entity_poly.pdbx_seq_one_letter_code
_entity_poly.pdbx_strand_id
1 'polypeptide(L)'
;MTVHPSLQNHADAWTHAVEAIAELVGPLVEGEWNRATPCPGWSVRDIVSHVIGMECEMLGDPRPIHSLPRDLYHVQSEFARYMEMQVDVRRHHTAPEMTSELEYTMIRRARQLRNENRSPDTRVRAPLGAEQTLEVAYRMRAFDTWVHEQDLRSALNKPGNLDSPGAYVTRDVLLQGLPKVVAKEAGAPANSAVVFDVHGPIEFLRTVRVDSDGRGSIDGSPSLGPQATIGMDWETYYRLACGRVRATALPDRVKVDGDTELAEAILRAFAVTP
;
A
#
# COMPACT_ATOMS: atom_id res chain seq x y z
N MET A 1 30.33 -0.97 -6.39
CA MET A 1 29.72 -1.65 -5.23
C MET A 1 28.31 -1.99 -5.65
N THR A 2 27.86 -3.20 -5.40
CA THR A 2 26.49 -3.64 -5.73
C THR A 2 25.57 -3.36 -4.54
N VAL A 3 24.35 -2.94 -4.83
CA VAL A 3 23.28 -2.80 -3.83
C VAL A 3 23.10 -4.11 -3.08
N HIS A 4 22.79 -4.07 -1.79
CA HIS A 4 22.52 -5.28 -1.01
C HIS A 4 21.31 -6.04 -1.58
N PRO A 5 21.36 -7.38 -1.76
CA PRO A 5 20.30 -8.13 -2.45
C PRO A 5 18.90 -7.90 -1.89
N SER A 6 18.73 -7.77 -0.56
CA SER A 6 17.42 -7.48 0.04
C SER A 6 16.88 -6.10 -0.31
N LEU A 7 17.75 -5.11 -0.49
CA LEU A 7 17.34 -3.78 -0.94
C LEU A 7 17.07 -3.75 -2.45
N GLN A 8 17.80 -4.57 -3.23
CA GLN A 8 17.64 -4.63 -4.68
C GLN A 8 16.23 -5.04 -5.07
N ASN A 9 15.68 -6.07 -4.45
CA ASN A 9 14.32 -6.55 -4.74
C ASN A 9 13.27 -5.44 -4.53
N HIS A 10 13.39 -4.66 -3.46
CA HIS A 10 12.48 -3.55 -3.19
C HIS A 10 12.72 -2.36 -4.14
N ALA A 11 13.98 -2.10 -4.50
CA ALA A 11 14.32 -1.07 -5.48
C ALA A 11 13.77 -1.39 -6.87
N ASP A 12 13.88 -2.66 -7.31
CA ASP A 12 13.33 -3.12 -8.58
C ASP A 12 11.80 -3.05 -8.61
N ALA A 13 11.16 -3.45 -7.50
CA ALA A 13 9.71 -3.36 -7.34
C ALA A 13 9.22 -1.90 -7.39
N TRP A 14 9.91 -0.99 -6.71
CA TRP A 14 9.62 0.44 -6.78
C TRP A 14 9.82 0.98 -8.18
N THR A 15 10.95 0.65 -8.83
CA THR A 15 11.28 1.13 -10.18
C THR A 15 10.18 0.73 -11.17
N HIS A 16 9.79 -0.54 -11.16
CA HIS A 16 8.72 -1.05 -12.02
C HIS A 16 7.38 -0.30 -11.79
N ALA A 17 6.98 -0.09 -10.54
CA ALA A 17 5.73 0.57 -10.23
C ALA A 17 5.74 2.06 -10.61
N VAL A 18 6.83 2.79 -10.36
CA VAL A 18 6.91 4.21 -10.70
C VAL A 18 7.02 4.45 -12.20
N GLU A 19 7.70 3.58 -12.95
CA GLU A 19 7.71 3.60 -14.42
C GLU A 19 6.30 3.37 -14.98
N ALA A 20 5.57 2.39 -14.44
CA ALA A 20 4.18 2.17 -14.81
C ALA A 20 3.26 3.39 -14.50
N ILE A 21 3.48 4.06 -13.38
CA ILE A 21 2.79 5.34 -13.09
C ILE A 21 3.09 6.38 -14.18
N ALA A 22 4.37 6.57 -14.52
CA ALA A 22 4.77 7.55 -15.54
C ALA A 22 4.13 7.25 -16.92
N GLU A 23 4.10 5.97 -17.31
CA GLU A 23 3.42 5.51 -18.54
C GLU A 23 1.91 5.77 -18.51
N LEU A 24 1.27 5.59 -17.37
CA LEU A 24 -0.16 5.82 -17.20
C LEU A 24 -0.52 7.30 -17.33
N VAL A 25 0.27 8.19 -16.72
CA VAL A 25 -0.08 9.60 -16.60
C VAL A 25 0.50 10.47 -17.71
N GLY A 26 1.59 10.04 -18.37
CA GLY A 26 2.26 10.80 -19.43
C GLY A 26 1.33 11.23 -20.59
N PRO A 27 0.44 10.38 -21.11
CA PRO A 27 -0.45 10.73 -22.21
C PRO A 27 -1.73 11.47 -21.77
N LEU A 28 -1.96 11.73 -20.46
CA LEU A 28 -3.20 12.30 -19.97
C LEU A 28 -3.34 13.78 -20.33
N VAL A 29 -4.53 14.16 -20.77
CA VAL A 29 -4.91 15.57 -20.91
C VAL A 29 -5.28 16.18 -19.55
N GLU A 30 -5.22 17.50 -19.42
CA GLU A 30 -5.41 18.23 -18.15
C GLU A 30 -6.65 17.80 -17.36
N GLY A 31 -7.79 17.59 -18.03
CA GLY A 31 -9.04 17.16 -17.37
C GLY A 31 -8.98 15.78 -16.74
N GLU A 32 -8.13 14.86 -17.23
CA GLU A 32 -7.99 13.51 -16.70
C GLU A 32 -7.21 13.48 -15.39
N TRP A 33 -6.33 14.43 -15.16
CA TRP A 33 -5.61 14.60 -13.91
C TRP A 33 -6.54 14.91 -12.72
N ASN A 34 -7.74 15.39 -12.99
CA ASN A 34 -8.74 15.70 -11.95
C ASN A 34 -9.71 14.54 -11.67
N ARG A 35 -9.55 13.39 -12.31
CA ARG A 35 -10.39 12.21 -12.02
C ARG A 35 -10.19 11.76 -10.57
N ALA A 36 -11.31 11.48 -9.89
CA ALA A 36 -11.31 10.93 -8.56
C ALA A 36 -10.69 9.51 -8.55
N THR A 37 -9.99 9.17 -7.49
CA THR A 37 -9.39 7.85 -7.26
C THR A 37 -10.08 7.11 -6.12
N PRO A 38 -9.78 5.81 -5.90
CA PRO A 38 -10.24 5.09 -4.72
C PRO A 38 -9.72 5.66 -3.38
N CYS A 39 -8.66 6.50 -3.39
CA CYS A 39 -8.22 7.22 -2.20
C CYS A 39 -9.18 8.39 -1.92
N PRO A 40 -9.86 8.41 -0.76
CA PRO A 40 -10.81 9.48 -0.44
C PRO A 40 -10.17 10.87 -0.48
N GLY A 41 -10.78 11.78 -1.24
CA GLY A 41 -10.31 13.17 -1.36
C GLY A 41 -9.15 13.39 -2.31
N TRP A 42 -8.61 12.33 -2.95
CA TRP A 42 -7.49 12.42 -3.87
C TRP A 42 -7.87 12.12 -5.32
N SER A 43 -7.46 13.00 -6.21
CA SER A 43 -7.50 12.84 -7.65
C SER A 43 -6.25 12.12 -8.18
N VAL A 44 -6.19 11.86 -9.49
CA VAL A 44 -4.99 11.38 -10.18
C VAL A 44 -3.79 12.30 -9.88
N ARG A 45 -3.98 13.62 -9.94
CA ARG A 45 -2.97 14.63 -9.61
C ARG A 45 -2.46 14.47 -8.18
N ASP A 46 -3.37 14.28 -7.24
CA ASP A 46 -3.04 14.16 -5.82
C ASP A 46 -2.23 12.90 -5.53
N ILE A 47 -2.57 11.77 -6.16
CA ILE A 47 -1.78 10.53 -6.08
C ILE A 47 -0.34 10.75 -6.60
N VAL A 48 -0.20 11.34 -7.79
CA VAL A 48 1.13 11.62 -8.35
C VAL A 48 1.90 12.60 -7.48
N SER A 49 1.23 13.62 -6.93
CA SER A 49 1.82 14.57 -5.98
C SER A 49 2.36 13.88 -4.73
N HIS A 50 1.58 12.92 -4.18
CA HIS A 50 2.01 12.11 -3.04
C HIS A 50 3.25 11.28 -3.39
N VAL A 51 3.25 10.56 -4.51
CA VAL A 51 4.40 9.77 -4.96
C VAL A 51 5.65 10.65 -5.09
N ILE A 52 5.56 11.78 -5.79
CA ILE A 52 6.68 12.75 -5.92
C ILE A 52 7.16 13.19 -4.53
N GLY A 53 6.24 13.61 -3.67
CA GLY A 53 6.58 14.14 -2.35
C GLY A 53 7.31 13.13 -1.48
N MET A 54 6.87 11.88 -1.48
CA MET A 54 7.51 10.81 -0.70
C MET A 54 8.90 10.45 -1.25
N GLU A 55 9.09 10.48 -2.56
CA GLU A 55 10.42 10.26 -3.13
C GLU A 55 11.37 11.44 -2.89
N CYS A 56 10.87 12.69 -2.87
CA CYS A 56 11.65 13.84 -2.43
C CYS A 56 12.14 13.69 -0.98
N GLU A 57 11.28 13.18 -0.08
CA GLU A 57 11.70 12.87 1.30
C GLU A 57 12.78 11.78 1.36
N MET A 58 12.66 10.73 0.56
CA MET A 58 13.68 9.68 0.46
C MET A 58 15.02 10.20 -0.11
N LEU A 59 14.97 11.25 -0.93
CA LEU A 59 16.15 11.95 -1.45
C LEU A 59 16.78 12.89 -0.41
N GLY A 60 16.09 13.16 0.71
CA GLY A 60 16.52 14.10 1.73
C GLY A 60 16.20 15.56 1.41
N ASP A 61 15.30 15.80 0.46
CA ASP A 61 14.85 17.15 0.15
C ASP A 61 14.09 17.76 1.35
N PRO A 62 14.20 19.07 1.57
CA PRO A 62 13.44 19.73 2.61
C PRO A 62 11.94 19.64 2.31
N ARG A 63 11.14 19.42 3.34
CA ARG A 63 9.69 19.48 3.19
C ARG A 63 9.23 20.90 2.84
N PRO A 64 8.22 21.03 2.00
CA PRO A 64 7.67 22.34 1.68
C PRO A 64 7.08 23.00 2.94
N ILE A 65 7.30 24.30 3.05
CA ILE A 65 6.61 25.14 4.07
C ILE A 65 5.28 25.54 3.45
N HIS A 66 4.20 24.91 3.92
CA HIS A 66 2.86 25.09 3.36
C HIS A 66 1.80 25.02 4.46
N SER A 67 0.73 25.78 4.29
CA SER A 67 -0.40 25.80 5.23
C SER A 67 -1.60 25.10 4.61
N LEU A 68 -1.97 23.95 5.18
CA LEU A 68 -3.15 23.20 4.72
C LEU A 68 -4.46 23.90 5.09
N PRO A 69 -5.48 23.84 4.24
CA PRO A 69 -6.86 24.16 4.63
C PRO A 69 -7.27 23.40 5.91
N ARG A 70 -8.18 24.00 6.69
CA ARG A 70 -8.59 23.43 8.00
C ARG A 70 -9.68 22.37 7.86
N ASP A 71 -10.44 22.39 6.79
CA ASP A 71 -11.69 21.66 6.58
C ASP A 71 -11.59 20.51 5.56
N LEU A 72 -10.41 19.95 5.40
CA LEU A 72 -10.20 18.80 4.55
C LEU A 72 -10.80 17.54 5.20
N TYR A 73 -11.95 17.09 4.71
CA TYR A 73 -12.75 16.00 5.31
C TYR A 73 -12.01 14.66 5.38
N HIS A 74 -11.07 14.43 4.47
CA HIS A 74 -10.25 13.21 4.40
C HIS A 74 -9.01 13.24 5.31
N VAL A 75 -8.67 14.42 5.87
CA VAL A 75 -7.50 14.60 6.73
C VAL A 75 -7.91 14.47 8.20
N GLN A 76 -7.94 13.24 8.70
CA GLN A 76 -8.49 12.89 10.02
C GLN A 76 -7.42 12.58 11.08
N SER A 77 -6.11 12.62 10.73
CA SER A 77 -5.01 12.31 11.63
C SER A 77 -3.79 13.17 11.34
N GLU A 78 -2.84 13.21 12.28
CA GLU A 78 -1.54 13.88 12.06
C GLU A 78 -0.78 13.22 10.90
N PHE A 79 -0.88 11.91 10.75
CA PHE A 79 -0.26 11.20 9.64
C PHE A 79 -0.91 11.60 8.29
N ALA A 80 -2.24 11.61 8.20
CA ALA A 80 -2.94 12.09 7.01
C ALA A 80 -2.56 13.55 6.69
N ARG A 81 -2.47 14.41 7.72
CA ARG A 81 -2.02 15.79 7.54
C ARG A 81 -0.59 15.90 7.05
N TYR A 82 0.27 15.00 7.53
CA TYR A 82 1.66 14.93 7.09
C TYR A 82 1.74 14.57 5.60
N MET A 83 0.96 13.59 5.14
CA MET A 83 0.91 13.18 3.72
C MET A 83 0.30 14.27 2.84
N GLU A 84 -0.79 14.89 3.28
CA GLU A 84 -1.52 15.93 2.56
C GLU A 84 -0.67 17.16 2.23
N MET A 85 0.32 17.48 3.05
CA MET A 85 1.23 18.60 2.81
C MET A 85 1.93 18.50 1.45
N GLN A 86 2.39 17.31 1.08
CA GLN A 86 3.05 17.05 -0.19
C GLN A 86 2.07 17.09 -1.37
N VAL A 87 0.82 16.78 -1.10
CA VAL A 87 -0.26 16.76 -2.09
C VAL A 87 -0.75 18.19 -2.38
N ASP A 88 -1.15 18.90 -1.34
CA ASP A 88 -1.80 20.21 -1.47
C ASP A 88 -0.91 21.27 -2.12
N VAL A 89 0.40 21.21 -1.87
CA VAL A 89 1.36 22.16 -2.47
C VAL A 89 1.42 22.07 -4.00
N ARG A 90 0.99 20.94 -4.59
CA ARG A 90 1.01 20.68 -6.05
C ARG A 90 -0.36 20.74 -6.71
N ARG A 91 -1.44 20.99 -5.97
CA ARG A 91 -2.80 20.99 -6.53
C ARG A 91 -3.02 21.94 -7.69
N HIS A 92 -2.22 23.00 -7.76
CA HIS A 92 -2.29 23.99 -8.83
C HIS A 92 -1.30 23.76 -9.97
N HIS A 93 -0.44 22.73 -9.89
CA HIS A 93 0.46 22.37 -10.97
C HIS A 93 -0.31 21.85 -12.17
N THR A 94 0.07 22.28 -13.36
CA THR A 94 -0.46 21.78 -14.63
C THR A 94 0.01 20.36 -14.93
N ALA A 95 -0.63 19.65 -15.86
CA ALA A 95 -0.20 18.33 -16.30
C ALA A 95 1.28 18.28 -16.74
N PRO A 96 1.79 19.22 -17.56
CA PRO A 96 3.23 19.26 -17.92
C PRO A 96 4.15 19.48 -16.72
N GLU A 97 3.78 20.33 -15.76
CA GLU A 97 4.59 20.54 -14.55
C GLU A 97 4.65 19.27 -13.70
N MET A 98 3.51 18.59 -13.51
CA MET A 98 3.45 17.32 -12.77
C MET A 98 4.27 16.23 -13.45
N THR A 99 4.17 16.09 -14.77
CA THR A 99 4.94 15.08 -15.53
C THR A 99 6.43 15.35 -15.43
N SER A 100 6.85 16.61 -15.63
CA SER A 100 8.27 17.00 -15.53
C SER A 100 8.84 16.79 -14.13
N GLU A 101 8.08 17.11 -13.09
CA GLU A 101 8.51 16.91 -11.69
C GLU A 101 8.61 15.42 -11.35
N LEU A 102 7.66 14.60 -11.82
CA LEU A 102 7.70 13.15 -11.65
C LEU A 102 8.95 12.56 -12.30
N GLU A 103 9.19 12.86 -13.58
CA GLU A 103 10.35 12.37 -14.32
C GLU A 103 11.67 12.79 -13.66
N TYR A 104 11.80 14.05 -13.28
CA TYR A 104 12.99 14.55 -12.57
C TYR A 104 13.22 13.81 -11.25
N THR A 105 12.18 13.62 -10.48
CA THR A 105 12.23 12.90 -9.19
C THR A 105 12.63 11.44 -9.40
N MET A 106 12.04 10.76 -10.39
CA MET A 106 12.37 9.38 -10.76
C MET A 106 13.85 9.23 -11.13
N ILE A 107 14.40 10.13 -11.96
CA ILE A 107 15.82 10.09 -12.36
C ILE A 107 16.74 10.22 -11.15
N ARG A 108 16.45 11.16 -10.24
CA ARG A 108 17.22 11.38 -9.01
C ARG A 108 17.18 10.15 -8.10
N ARG A 109 15.97 9.61 -7.90
CA ARG A 109 15.76 8.46 -7.03
C ARG A 109 16.39 7.19 -7.59
N ALA A 110 16.25 6.92 -8.87
CA ALA A 110 16.92 5.81 -9.55
C ALA A 110 18.46 5.91 -9.44
N ARG A 111 19.01 7.12 -9.52
CA ARG A 111 20.44 7.34 -9.29
C ARG A 111 20.84 7.04 -7.85
N GLN A 112 20.06 7.46 -6.87
CA GLN A 112 20.30 7.17 -5.45
C GLN A 112 20.26 5.66 -5.19
N LEU A 113 19.25 4.96 -5.72
CA LEU A 113 19.10 3.51 -5.58
C LEU A 113 20.30 2.76 -6.16
N ARG A 114 20.76 3.11 -7.37
CA ARG A 114 21.93 2.47 -7.98
C ARG A 114 23.23 2.66 -7.20
N ASN A 115 23.33 3.73 -6.41
CA ASN A 115 24.52 4.04 -5.61
C ASN A 115 24.34 3.67 -4.12
N GLU A 116 23.24 3.01 -3.75
CA GLU A 116 23.00 2.60 -2.37
C GLU A 116 24.00 1.52 -1.93
N ASN A 117 24.79 1.83 -0.93
CA ASN A 117 25.81 0.93 -0.38
C ASN A 117 25.68 0.72 1.14
N ARG A 118 24.68 1.30 1.75
CA ARG A 118 24.42 1.14 3.19
C ARG A 118 23.84 -0.23 3.49
N SER A 119 24.07 -0.71 4.72
CA SER A 119 23.43 -1.93 5.23
C SER A 119 21.90 -1.77 5.28
N PRO A 120 21.14 -2.82 5.00
CA PRO A 120 19.68 -2.85 5.18
C PRO A 120 19.23 -2.41 6.59
N ASP A 121 20.04 -2.68 7.62
CA ASP A 121 19.76 -2.32 9.01
C ASP A 121 20.09 -0.86 9.37
N THR A 122 20.65 -0.08 8.41
CA THR A 122 20.96 1.33 8.63
C THR A 122 19.70 2.09 9.05
N ARG A 123 19.77 2.82 10.17
CA ARG A 123 18.67 3.66 10.65
C ARG A 123 18.49 4.87 9.75
N VAL A 124 17.27 5.08 9.32
CA VAL A 124 16.84 6.21 8.50
C VAL A 124 15.57 6.81 9.09
N ARG A 125 15.35 8.08 8.75
CA ARG A 125 14.17 8.81 9.20
C ARG A 125 12.91 8.22 8.53
N ALA A 126 11.87 8.02 9.32
CA ALA A 126 10.53 7.67 8.89
C ALA A 126 9.61 8.91 8.94
N PRO A 127 8.40 8.85 8.36
CA PRO A 127 7.38 9.88 8.52
C PRO A 127 7.17 10.29 9.98
N LEU A 128 6.82 11.54 10.22
CA LEU A 128 6.61 12.14 11.54
C LEU A 128 7.85 12.09 12.47
N GLY A 129 9.05 11.86 11.91
CA GLY A 129 10.29 11.87 12.68
C GLY A 129 10.61 10.57 13.43
N ALA A 130 9.84 9.53 13.25
CA ALA A 130 10.18 8.19 13.71
C ALA A 130 11.44 7.66 13.02
N GLU A 131 11.98 6.54 13.50
CA GLU A 131 13.11 5.84 12.89
C GLU A 131 12.70 4.45 12.42
N GLN A 132 13.27 4.03 11.29
CA GLN A 132 13.09 2.70 10.71
C GLN A 132 14.40 2.21 10.09
N THR A 133 14.48 0.94 9.71
CA THR A 133 15.61 0.45 8.93
C THR A 133 15.48 0.85 7.46
N LEU A 134 16.58 0.90 6.76
CA LEU A 134 16.62 1.20 5.33
C LEU A 134 15.81 0.17 4.53
N GLU A 135 15.87 -1.11 4.95
CA GLU A 135 15.08 -2.19 4.35
C GLU A 135 13.58 -1.91 4.48
N VAL A 136 13.10 -1.56 5.67
CA VAL A 136 11.69 -1.20 5.89
C VAL A 136 11.30 0.01 5.04
N ALA A 137 12.16 1.03 4.97
CA ALA A 137 11.91 2.21 4.15
C ALA A 137 11.72 1.85 2.67
N TYR A 138 12.59 1.01 2.11
CA TYR A 138 12.53 0.61 0.70
C TYR A 138 11.31 -0.28 0.44
N ARG A 139 11.04 -1.24 1.32
CA ARG A 139 9.87 -2.12 1.24
C ARG A 139 8.57 -1.30 1.26
N MET A 140 8.44 -0.36 2.20
CA MET A 140 7.26 0.48 2.30
C MET A 140 7.09 1.42 1.11
N ARG A 141 8.19 1.92 0.51
CA ARG A 141 8.09 2.72 -0.71
C ARG A 141 7.63 1.88 -1.91
N ALA A 142 8.15 0.65 -2.06
CA ALA A 142 7.70 -0.26 -3.13
C ALA A 142 6.22 -0.62 -2.97
N PHE A 143 5.80 -0.94 -1.75
CA PHE A 143 4.40 -1.20 -1.39
C PHE A 143 3.50 0.00 -1.74
N ASP A 144 3.80 1.15 -1.20
CA ASP A 144 2.99 2.36 -1.34
C ASP A 144 2.88 2.81 -2.83
N THR A 145 3.99 2.79 -3.56
CA THR A 145 4.01 3.15 -4.97
C THR A 145 3.15 2.19 -5.81
N TRP A 146 3.21 0.88 -5.54
CA TRP A 146 2.37 -0.08 -6.27
C TRP A 146 0.88 0.08 -5.93
N VAL A 147 0.53 0.30 -4.67
CA VAL A 147 -0.88 0.53 -4.28
C VAL A 147 -1.43 1.76 -5.00
N HIS A 148 -0.65 2.83 -5.08
CA HIS A 148 -1.04 4.04 -5.78
C HIS A 148 -1.03 3.88 -7.32
N GLU A 149 -0.19 3.03 -7.88
CA GLU A 149 -0.32 2.61 -9.29
C GLU A 149 -1.71 1.97 -9.52
N GLN A 150 -2.16 1.09 -8.61
CA GLN A 150 -3.47 0.44 -8.74
C GLN A 150 -4.63 1.45 -8.54
N ASP A 151 -4.48 2.43 -7.66
CA ASP A 151 -5.45 3.53 -7.52
C ASP A 151 -5.58 4.32 -8.84
N LEU A 152 -4.46 4.63 -9.51
CA LEU A 152 -4.44 5.29 -10.82
C LEU A 152 -5.05 4.41 -11.91
N ARG A 153 -4.72 3.12 -11.96
CA ARG A 153 -5.30 2.17 -12.90
C ARG A 153 -6.82 2.10 -12.77
N SER A 154 -7.31 2.06 -11.55
CA SER A 154 -8.75 2.08 -11.27
C SER A 154 -9.42 3.37 -11.77
N ALA A 155 -8.86 4.54 -11.46
CA ALA A 155 -9.39 5.84 -11.88
C ALA A 155 -9.38 6.02 -13.40
N LEU A 156 -8.40 5.44 -14.08
CA LEU A 156 -8.20 5.56 -15.53
C LEU A 156 -8.83 4.42 -16.33
N ASN A 157 -9.43 3.41 -15.67
CA ASN A 157 -9.93 2.18 -16.29
C ASN A 157 -8.87 1.45 -17.14
N LYS A 158 -7.65 1.33 -16.61
CA LYS A 158 -6.50 0.67 -17.24
C LYS A 158 -5.96 -0.46 -16.35
N PRO A 159 -6.70 -1.57 -16.14
CA PRO A 159 -6.26 -2.65 -15.26
C PRO A 159 -4.94 -3.29 -15.73
N GLY A 160 -4.16 -3.83 -14.81
CA GLY A 160 -2.90 -4.51 -15.10
C GLY A 160 -1.93 -4.54 -13.92
N ASN A 161 -0.78 -5.15 -14.10
CA ASN A 161 0.32 -5.25 -13.12
C ASN A 161 -0.04 -5.91 -11.79
N LEU A 162 -1.06 -6.79 -11.79
CA LEU A 162 -1.51 -7.47 -10.58
C LEU A 162 -0.56 -8.59 -10.12
N ASP A 163 0.42 -8.98 -10.93
CA ASP A 163 1.46 -9.98 -10.68
C ASP A 163 2.89 -9.41 -10.81
N SER A 164 3.01 -8.08 -10.79
CA SER A 164 4.30 -7.38 -10.87
C SER A 164 5.13 -7.52 -9.58
N PRO A 165 6.44 -7.20 -9.60
CA PRO A 165 7.27 -7.23 -8.39
C PRO A 165 6.69 -6.45 -7.22
N GLY A 166 6.05 -5.30 -7.47
CA GLY A 166 5.36 -4.49 -6.45
C GLY A 166 4.16 -5.20 -5.82
N ALA A 167 3.44 -6.01 -6.60
CA ALA A 167 2.32 -6.81 -6.11
C ALA A 167 2.77 -7.87 -5.08
N TYR A 168 3.91 -8.54 -5.32
CA TYR A 168 4.48 -9.50 -4.36
C TYR A 168 4.96 -8.82 -3.08
N VAL A 169 5.62 -7.67 -3.18
CA VAL A 169 5.99 -6.87 -1.99
C VAL A 169 4.74 -6.47 -1.21
N THR A 170 3.69 -6.03 -1.91
CA THR A 170 2.41 -5.67 -1.30
C THR A 170 1.77 -6.84 -0.57
N ARG A 171 1.72 -8.03 -1.18
CA ARG A 171 1.25 -9.25 -0.52
C ARG A 171 1.96 -9.46 0.82
N ASP A 172 3.29 -9.41 0.81
CA ASP A 172 4.10 -9.69 1.99
C ASP A 172 3.91 -8.65 3.10
N VAL A 173 3.72 -7.37 2.74
CA VAL A 173 3.39 -6.30 3.69
C VAL A 173 2.00 -6.52 4.29
N LEU A 174 1.00 -6.79 3.47
CA LEU A 174 -0.39 -6.97 3.94
C LEU A 174 -0.55 -8.20 4.81
N LEU A 175 0.15 -9.30 4.50
CA LEU A 175 0.15 -10.52 5.32
C LEU A 175 0.62 -10.25 6.76
N GLN A 176 1.57 -9.33 6.96
CA GLN A 176 2.07 -8.99 8.31
C GLN A 176 1.00 -8.36 9.20
N GLY A 177 -0.04 -7.77 8.63
CA GLY A 177 -1.15 -7.17 9.38
C GLY A 177 -2.20 -8.20 9.85
N LEU A 178 -2.33 -9.35 9.16
CA LEU A 178 -3.40 -10.32 9.42
C LEU A 178 -3.45 -10.84 10.87
N PRO A 179 -2.33 -11.18 11.53
CA PRO A 179 -2.38 -11.64 12.93
C PRO A 179 -3.05 -10.65 13.86
N LYS A 180 -2.76 -9.35 13.69
CA LYS A 180 -3.38 -8.27 14.48
C LYS A 180 -4.87 -8.16 14.18
N VAL A 181 -5.25 -8.17 12.92
CA VAL A 181 -6.66 -8.08 12.47
C VAL A 181 -7.47 -9.22 13.06
N VAL A 182 -7.00 -10.46 12.94
CA VAL A 182 -7.74 -11.65 13.40
C VAL A 182 -7.81 -11.73 14.93
N ALA A 183 -6.64 -11.65 15.59
CA ALA A 183 -6.58 -11.90 17.03
C ALA A 183 -7.08 -10.72 17.87
N LYS A 184 -6.73 -9.49 17.47
CA LYS A 184 -6.97 -8.29 18.28
C LYS A 184 -8.18 -7.49 17.84
N GLU A 185 -8.26 -7.17 16.54
CA GLU A 185 -9.31 -6.25 16.07
C GLU A 185 -10.67 -6.98 15.89
N ALA A 186 -10.63 -8.23 15.40
CA ALA A 186 -11.83 -9.06 15.24
C ALA A 186 -12.13 -9.92 16.48
N GLY A 187 -11.19 -10.08 17.41
CA GLY A 187 -11.40 -10.82 18.65
C GLY A 187 -11.58 -12.33 18.47
N ALA A 188 -10.84 -12.95 17.53
CA ALA A 188 -10.92 -14.40 17.35
C ALA A 188 -10.57 -15.15 18.65
N PRO A 189 -11.30 -16.26 18.97
CA PRO A 189 -11.10 -17.00 20.19
C PRO A 189 -9.68 -17.56 20.33
N ALA A 190 -9.20 -17.70 21.57
CA ALA A 190 -7.97 -18.43 21.86
C ALA A 190 -8.06 -19.87 21.35
N ASN A 191 -6.91 -20.41 20.89
CA ASN A 191 -6.78 -21.73 20.27
C ASN A 191 -7.62 -21.93 19.00
N SER A 192 -7.91 -20.85 18.27
CA SER A 192 -8.61 -20.87 16.99
C SER A 192 -7.67 -20.64 15.81
N ALA A 193 -8.18 -20.89 14.61
CA ALA A 193 -7.48 -20.65 13.36
C ALA A 193 -8.43 -20.08 12.32
N VAL A 194 -7.97 -19.12 11.54
CA VAL A 194 -8.68 -18.55 10.38
C VAL A 194 -7.82 -18.73 9.14
N VAL A 195 -8.42 -19.25 8.08
CA VAL A 195 -7.75 -19.48 6.80
C VAL A 195 -8.13 -18.37 5.82
N PHE A 196 -7.14 -17.82 5.16
CA PHE A 196 -7.29 -16.94 4.00
C PHE A 196 -6.89 -17.71 2.74
N ASP A 197 -7.83 -17.88 1.82
CA ASP A 197 -7.64 -18.54 0.53
C ASP A 197 -7.77 -17.48 -0.57
N VAL A 198 -6.63 -17.05 -1.09
CA VAL A 198 -6.56 -16.01 -2.11
C VAL A 198 -6.10 -16.61 -3.43
N HIS A 199 -6.85 -16.33 -4.50
CA HIS A 199 -6.62 -16.86 -5.84
C HIS A 199 -6.44 -15.75 -6.87
N GLY A 200 -6.02 -16.12 -8.10
CA GLY A 200 -5.82 -15.22 -9.23
C GLY A 200 -4.37 -14.97 -9.57
N PRO A 201 -3.97 -13.75 -10.01
CA PRO A 201 -2.59 -13.48 -10.42
C PRO A 201 -1.56 -13.72 -9.32
N ILE A 202 -1.92 -13.47 -8.07
CA ILE A 202 -1.18 -13.89 -6.89
C ILE A 202 -2.06 -14.83 -6.08
N GLU A 203 -1.54 -16.01 -5.80
CA GLU A 203 -2.23 -17.04 -5.04
C GLU A 203 -1.51 -17.32 -3.73
N PHE A 204 -2.28 -17.49 -2.67
CA PHE A 204 -1.76 -17.99 -1.42
C PHE A 204 -2.86 -18.56 -0.52
N LEU A 205 -2.48 -19.55 0.26
CA LEU A 205 -3.28 -20.03 1.39
C LEU A 205 -2.47 -19.74 2.65
N ARG A 206 -3.06 -18.99 3.59
CA ARG A 206 -2.42 -18.65 4.86
C ARG A 206 -3.37 -18.87 6.01
N THR A 207 -2.86 -19.46 7.07
CA THR A 207 -3.57 -19.67 8.33
C THR A 207 -3.08 -18.65 9.35
N VAL A 208 -3.99 -17.89 9.92
CA VAL A 208 -3.72 -17.13 11.14
C VAL A 208 -4.17 -17.97 12.32
N ARG A 209 -3.23 -18.30 13.23
CA ARG A 209 -3.50 -19.03 14.46
C ARG A 209 -3.50 -18.07 15.63
N VAL A 210 -4.46 -18.25 16.51
CA VAL A 210 -4.53 -17.54 17.80
C VAL A 210 -4.16 -18.53 18.88
N ASP A 211 -3.10 -18.26 19.63
CA ASP A 211 -2.63 -19.14 20.70
C ASP A 211 -3.50 -19.06 21.97
N SER A 212 -3.12 -19.79 23.01
CA SER A 212 -3.83 -19.76 24.31
C SER A 212 -3.82 -18.40 25.00
N ASP A 213 -2.85 -17.55 24.67
CA ASP A 213 -2.68 -16.21 25.23
C ASP A 213 -3.41 -15.14 24.38
N GLY A 214 -4.09 -15.55 23.30
CA GLY A 214 -4.79 -14.65 22.39
C GLY A 214 -3.88 -13.91 21.41
N ARG A 215 -2.64 -14.39 21.19
CA ARG A 215 -1.70 -13.80 20.24
C ARG A 215 -1.86 -14.44 18.88
N GLY A 216 -2.00 -13.59 17.86
CA GLY A 216 -2.04 -14.05 16.47
C GLY A 216 -0.65 -14.29 15.90
N SER A 217 -0.53 -15.36 15.12
CA SER A 217 0.64 -15.67 14.30
C SER A 217 0.19 -16.18 12.93
N ILE A 218 1.02 -15.96 11.89
CA ILE A 218 0.73 -16.45 10.55
C ILE A 218 1.53 -17.72 10.25
N ASP A 219 0.85 -18.70 9.67
CA ASP A 219 1.43 -20.01 9.29
C ASP A 219 1.08 -20.29 7.82
N GLY A 220 2.04 -20.87 7.09
CA GLY A 220 1.84 -21.38 5.73
C GLY A 220 1.12 -22.73 5.66
N SER A 221 0.93 -23.41 6.81
CA SER A 221 0.33 -24.74 6.85
C SER A 221 -1.20 -24.66 6.86
N PRO A 222 -1.89 -25.55 6.12
CA PRO A 222 -3.32 -25.68 6.21
C PRO A 222 -3.78 -26.00 7.65
N SER A 223 -4.92 -25.48 8.07
CA SER A 223 -5.55 -25.86 9.34
C SER A 223 -6.59 -26.95 9.10
N LEU A 224 -6.59 -27.98 9.94
CA LEU A 224 -7.70 -28.93 9.99
C LEU A 224 -8.78 -28.35 10.93
N GLY A 225 -9.95 -28.06 10.37
CA GLY A 225 -11.09 -27.50 11.10
C GLY A 225 -10.85 -26.04 11.55
N PRO A 226 -10.58 -25.11 10.61
CA PRO A 226 -10.49 -23.70 10.95
C PRO A 226 -11.82 -23.17 11.48
N GLN A 227 -11.78 -22.15 12.34
CA GLN A 227 -12.98 -21.45 12.82
C GLN A 227 -13.74 -20.79 11.66
N ALA A 228 -12.98 -20.19 10.75
CA ALA A 228 -13.51 -19.64 9.50
C ALA A 228 -12.47 -19.76 8.36
N THR A 229 -12.99 -19.89 7.14
CA THR A 229 -12.21 -19.74 5.89
C THR A 229 -12.78 -18.56 5.10
N ILE A 230 -11.93 -17.64 4.70
CA ILE A 230 -12.28 -16.44 3.93
C ILE A 230 -11.58 -16.53 2.58
N GLY A 231 -12.37 -16.77 1.52
CA GLY A 231 -11.90 -16.91 0.14
C GLY A 231 -12.19 -15.67 -0.69
N MET A 232 -11.24 -15.22 -1.50
CA MET A 232 -11.41 -14.11 -2.43
C MET A 232 -10.32 -14.08 -3.50
N ASP A 233 -10.52 -13.29 -4.56
CA ASP A 233 -9.45 -13.02 -5.52
C ASP A 233 -8.45 -11.98 -4.99
N TRP A 234 -7.23 -11.98 -5.58
CA TRP A 234 -6.14 -11.07 -5.19
C TRP A 234 -6.53 -9.59 -5.28
N GLU A 235 -7.28 -9.20 -6.31
CA GLU A 235 -7.71 -7.80 -6.45
C GLU A 235 -8.63 -7.39 -5.30
N THR A 236 -9.59 -8.23 -4.95
CA THR A 236 -10.48 -8.03 -3.81
C THR A 236 -9.69 -7.95 -2.51
N TYR A 237 -8.72 -8.86 -2.31
CA TYR A 237 -7.89 -8.92 -1.12
C TYR A 237 -7.13 -7.60 -0.88
N TYR A 238 -6.33 -7.13 -1.85
CA TYR A 238 -5.55 -5.91 -1.61
C TYR A 238 -6.44 -4.66 -1.49
N ARG A 239 -7.54 -4.58 -2.24
CA ARG A 239 -8.46 -3.44 -2.14
C ARG A 239 -9.12 -3.34 -0.78
N LEU A 240 -9.51 -4.46 -0.18
CA LEU A 240 -10.03 -4.52 1.19
C LEU A 240 -8.93 -4.17 2.20
N ALA A 241 -7.78 -4.81 2.09
CA ALA A 241 -6.67 -4.65 3.03
C ALA A 241 -6.04 -3.23 2.99
N CYS A 242 -6.10 -2.56 1.84
CA CYS A 242 -5.68 -1.15 1.69
C CYS A 242 -6.84 -0.16 1.90
N GLY A 243 -8.01 -0.59 2.40
CA GLY A 243 -9.12 0.30 2.71
C GLY A 243 -9.77 0.97 1.50
N ARG A 244 -9.54 0.48 0.26
CA ARG A 244 -10.08 1.06 -0.98
C ARG A 244 -11.53 0.72 -1.22
N VAL A 245 -12.02 -0.33 -0.59
CA VAL A 245 -13.41 -0.78 -0.68
C VAL A 245 -13.80 -1.47 0.63
N ARG A 246 -15.07 -1.44 0.97
CA ARG A 246 -15.61 -2.21 2.10
C ARG A 246 -16.14 -3.55 1.58
N ALA A 247 -16.03 -4.62 2.38
CA ALA A 247 -16.53 -5.95 2.01
C ALA A 247 -18.03 -5.94 1.67
N THR A 248 -18.82 -5.10 2.35
CA THR A 248 -20.26 -4.92 2.09
C THR A 248 -20.58 -4.38 0.69
N ALA A 249 -19.61 -3.75 0.00
CA ALA A 249 -19.76 -3.30 -1.37
C ALA A 249 -19.39 -4.38 -2.41
N LEU A 250 -18.87 -5.53 -1.97
CA LEU A 250 -18.42 -6.64 -2.81
C LEU A 250 -18.98 -8.00 -2.32
N PRO A 251 -20.32 -8.16 -2.14
CA PRO A 251 -20.91 -9.33 -1.47
C PRO A 251 -20.60 -10.64 -2.21
N ASP A 252 -20.50 -10.60 -3.55
CA ASP A 252 -20.28 -11.80 -4.36
C ASP A 252 -18.77 -12.12 -4.58
N ARG A 253 -17.88 -11.28 -4.07
CA ARG A 253 -16.43 -11.45 -4.25
C ARG A 253 -15.73 -12.11 -3.06
N VAL A 254 -16.41 -12.20 -1.93
CA VAL A 254 -15.87 -12.81 -0.72
C VAL A 254 -16.71 -14.01 -0.34
N LYS A 255 -16.09 -15.17 -0.25
CA LYS A 255 -16.71 -16.42 0.18
C LYS A 255 -16.31 -16.71 1.62
N VAL A 256 -17.26 -17.07 2.45
CA VAL A 256 -17.03 -17.42 3.85
C VAL A 256 -17.53 -18.83 4.09
N ASP A 257 -16.71 -19.67 4.72
CA ASP A 257 -17.08 -20.97 5.27
C ASP A 257 -16.73 -21.02 6.76
N GLY A 258 -17.59 -21.63 7.57
CA GLY A 258 -17.45 -21.69 9.03
C GLY A 258 -18.15 -20.53 9.75
N ASP A 259 -17.49 -19.93 10.72
CA ASP A 259 -18.01 -18.87 11.58
C ASP A 259 -18.17 -17.54 10.82
N THR A 260 -19.40 -17.26 10.40
CA THR A 260 -19.73 -16.05 9.61
C THR A 260 -19.63 -14.76 10.43
N GLU A 261 -19.93 -14.80 11.74
CA GLU A 261 -19.85 -13.61 12.60
C GLU A 261 -18.40 -13.18 12.79
N LEU A 262 -17.50 -14.14 13.02
CA LEU A 262 -16.07 -13.88 13.09
C LEU A 262 -15.52 -13.37 11.76
N ALA A 263 -15.92 -14.00 10.65
CA ALA A 263 -15.47 -13.57 9.31
C ALA A 263 -15.91 -12.14 9.00
N GLU A 264 -17.15 -11.76 9.33
CA GLU A 264 -17.65 -10.39 9.19
C GLU A 264 -16.86 -9.40 10.09
N ALA A 265 -16.55 -9.79 11.32
CA ALA A 265 -15.73 -8.97 12.22
C ALA A 265 -14.34 -8.73 11.62
N ILE A 266 -13.70 -9.78 11.07
CA ILE A 266 -12.43 -9.70 10.37
C ILE A 266 -12.54 -8.75 9.18
N LEU A 267 -13.54 -8.93 8.33
CA LEU A 267 -13.73 -8.11 7.12
C LEU A 267 -14.01 -6.63 7.42
N ARG A 268 -14.67 -6.32 8.54
CA ARG A 268 -14.84 -4.94 9.02
C ARG A 268 -13.54 -4.29 9.45
N ALA A 269 -12.61 -5.07 10.03
CA ALA A 269 -11.32 -4.63 10.52
C ALA A 269 -10.18 -4.82 9.51
N PHE A 270 -10.51 -5.21 8.26
CA PHE A 270 -9.52 -5.72 7.30
C PHE A 270 -8.55 -4.66 6.76
N ALA A 271 -8.90 -3.38 6.84
CA ALA A 271 -8.00 -2.30 6.43
C ALA A 271 -6.79 -2.23 7.38
N VAL A 272 -5.62 -2.66 6.91
CA VAL A 272 -4.35 -2.68 7.66
C VAL A 272 -3.46 -1.48 7.35
N THR A 273 -3.83 -0.68 6.37
CA THR A 273 -3.17 0.57 6.01
C THR A 273 -4.05 1.76 6.35
N PRO A 274 -3.45 2.93 6.66
CA PRO A 274 -4.20 4.15 6.94
C PRO A 274 -4.99 4.65 5.73
#